data_1ebed5bc8601e38d6e3bf3b57848c406
#
_entry.id   1ebed5bc8601e38d6e3bf3b57848c406
#
_cell.length_a   1.000
_cell.length_b   1.000
_cell.length_c   1.000
_cell.angle_alpha   90.00
_cell.angle_beta   90.00
_cell.angle_gamma   90.00
#
_symmetry.space_group_name_H-M   'P 1'
#
loop_
_entity.id
_entity.type
_entity.pdbx_description
1 polymer ?
#
loop_
_entity_poly.entity_id
_entity_poly.type
_entity_poly.pdbx_seq_one_letter_code
_entity_poly.pdbx_strand_id
1 'polypeptide(L)'
;MSSIVSIYRRFPTKESCIEHLETVRWKGKPHCPYCKSERVSKHTEQDRRSRWQCSLCRKSFSVTVGTIFHNSHVDLQRWFLLISLMFSAKKGLSALQAARDLEMRSATVWSMMHRIRKAMMDDGKLLAGIVEMDETFVGGKPRKSNHKDPDDKGWPRGRGSDKQPVVGAVERGGRVKAKVVSKDEMSAADMQRFMAAMMDPAKTVLNTDEYSGYNGMNAKVIHRTISHKHGYSRRDLFSGQFGNIHTNTIEGFWAIVKRAVYGQFHHVSKKYLPLYMNELTYRYNNRGNNNVLEDLLCLAMRSYALRRLFNAIR
;
A
#
# COMPACT_ATOMS: atom_id res chain seq x y z
N MET A 1 -2.84 -12.71 14.76
CA MET A 1 -3.34 -12.72 13.36
C MET A 1 -4.74 -13.33 13.35
N SER A 2 -5.70 -12.69 12.69
CA SER A 2 -7.04 -13.26 12.52
C SER A 2 -6.98 -14.35 11.46
N SER A 3 -7.08 -15.61 11.84
CA SER A 3 -7.16 -16.73 10.90
C SER A 3 -8.52 -16.72 10.18
N ILE A 4 -8.63 -17.39 9.03
CA ILE A 4 -9.91 -17.57 8.32
C ILE A 4 -10.95 -18.15 9.26
N VAL A 5 -10.58 -19.16 10.05
CA VAL A 5 -11.46 -19.80 11.04
C VAL A 5 -11.94 -18.82 12.11
N SER A 6 -11.04 -17.93 12.59
CA SER A 6 -11.42 -16.92 13.59
C SER A 6 -12.40 -15.89 13.03
N ILE A 7 -12.30 -15.56 11.74
CA ILE A 7 -13.23 -14.64 11.08
C ILE A 7 -14.61 -15.28 10.94
N TYR A 8 -14.71 -16.53 10.52
CA TYR A 8 -15.99 -17.25 10.45
C TYR A 8 -16.67 -17.34 11.81
N ARG A 9 -15.91 -17.63 12.88
CA ARG A 9 -16.44 -17.69 14.24
C ARG A 9 -16.90 -16.33 14.75
N ARG A 10 -16.16 -15.27 14.45
CA ARG A 10 -16.44 -13.91 14.94
C ARG A 10 -17.54 -13.23 14.15
N PHE A 11 -17.65 -13.50 12.86
CA PHE A 11 -18.59 -12.87 11.94
C PHE A 11 -19.41 -13.92 11.18
N PRO A 12 -20.25 -14.70 11.88
CA PRO A 12 -20.99 -15.80 11.24
C PRO A 12 -22.11 -15.31 10.34
N THR A 13 -22.61 -14.07 10.53
CA THR A 13 -23.74 -13.51 9.80
C THR A 13 -23.41 -12.15 9.22
N LYS A 14 -24.22 -11.71 8.25
CA LYS A 14 -24.16 -10.36 7.69
C LYS A 14 -24.36 -9.29 8.76
N GLU A 15 -25.28 -9.53 9.67
CA GLU A 15 -25.63 -8.63 10.77
C GLU A 15 -24.44 -8.40 11.69
N SER A 16 -23.73 -9.46 12.10
CA SER A 16 -22.52 -9.35 12.92
C SER A 16 -21.41 -8.53 12.24
N CYS A 17 -21.27 -8.66 10.92
CA CYS A 17 -20.36 -7.81 10.16
C CYS A 17 -20.77 -6.33 10.16
N ILE A 18 -22.07 -6.05 9.99
CA ILE A 18 -22.63 -4.68 9.98
C ILE A 18 -22.45 -4.03 11.35
N GLU A 19 -22.80 -4.69 12.41
CA GLU A 19 -22.66 -4.20 13.79
C GLU A 19 -21.19 -3.88 14.12
N HIS A 20 -20.29 -4.76 13.70
CA HIS A 20 -18.85 -4.51 13.85
C HIS A 20 -18.40 -3.27 13.06
N LEU A 21 -18.81 -3.12 11.81
CA LEU A 21 -18.49 -1.94 11.02
C LEU A 21 -19.12 -0.66 11.58
N GLU A 22 -20.34 -0.72 12.14
CA GLU A 22 -20.97 0.40 12.83
C GLU A 22 -20.14 0.83 14.06
N THR A 23 -19.66 -0.13 14.83
CA THR A 23 -18.76 0.14 15.97
C THR A 23 -17.43 0.77 15.53
N VAL A 24 -16.79 0.21 14.52
CA VAL A 24 -15.53 0.72 13.96
C VAL A 24 -15.69 2.13 13.41
N ARG A 25 -16.77 2.38 12.67
CA ARG A 25 -16.99 3.66 11.96
C ARG A 25 -17.41 4.78 12.88
N TRP A 26 -18.34 4.50 13.77
CA TRP A 26 -19.07 5.54 14.51
C TRP A 26 -18.75 5.57 16.00
N LYS A 27 -18.16 4.50 16.55
CA LYS A 27 -17.80 4.42 17.98
C LYS A 27 -18.97 4.81 18.90
N GLY A 28 -20.18 4.37 18.55
CA GLY A 28 -21.41 4.68 19.27
C GLY A 28 -22.11 6.01 18.94
N LYS A 29 -21.50 6.85 18.06
CA LYS A 29 -22.07 8.15 17.64
C LYS A 29 -22.34 8.18 16.13
N PRO A 30 -23.40 7.53 15.64
CA PRO A 30 -23.68 7.47 14.23
C PRO A 30 -24.01 8.87 13.66
N HIS A 31 -23.54 9.12 12.45
CA HIS A 31 -23.79 10.39 11.74
C HIS A 31 -24.03 10.15 10.26
N CYS A 32 -24.80 11.05 9.67
CA CYS A 32 -25.14 10.99 8.26
C CYS A 32 -23.90 11.18 7.37
N PRO A 33 -23.61 10.27 6.41
CA PRO A 33 -22.47 10.42 5.50
C PRO A 33 -22.63 11.57 4.49
N TYR A 34 -23.85 12.06 4.29
CA TYR A 34 -24.15 13.10 3.31
C TYR A 34 -24.08 14.53 3.89
N CYS A 35 -24.71 14.76 5.04
CA CYS A 35 -24.81 16.10 5.65
C CYS A 35 -24.12 16.21 7.02
N LYS A 36 -23.50 15.12 7.51
CA LYS A 36 -22.78 15.04 8.80
C LYS A 36 -23.64 15.21 10.06
N SER A 37 -24.94 15.34 9.93
CA SER A 37 -25.86 15.44 11.07
C SER A 37 -25.83 14.19 11.95
N GLU A 38 -25.89 14.36 13.26
CA GLU A 38 -26.03 13.28 14.25
C GLU A 38 -27.49 12.90 14.47
N ARG A 39 -28.46 13.67 13.89
CA ARG A 39 -29.90 13.37 13.98
C ARG A 39 -30.23 12.23 13.02
N VAL A 40 -29.86 11.01 13.41
CA VAL A 40 -30.07 9.79 12.63
C VAL A 40 -30.74 8.72 13.49
N SER A 41 -31.63 7.94 12.89
CA SER A 41 -32.32 6.81 13.52
C SER A 41 -32.13 5.54 12.68
N LYS A 42 -32.06 4.40 13.35
CA LYS A 42 -32.01 3.10 12.69
C LYS A 42 -33.42 2.69 12.25
N HIS A 43 -33.57 2.14 11.05
CA HIS A 43 -34.85 1.58 10.61
C HIS A 43 -35.21 0.35 11.47
N THR A 44 -36.48 0.27 11.88
CA THR A 44 -37.02 -0.84 12.68
C THR A 44 -37.56 -1.98 11.82
N GLU A 45 -37.90 -1.72 10.57
CA GLU A 45 -38.44 -2.70 9.61
C GLU A 45 -37.42 -3.84 9.39
N GLN A 46 -37.89 -5.09 9.35
CA GLN A 46 -37.06 -6.29 9.34
C GLN A 46 -36.11 -6.37 8.15
N ASP A 47 -36.57 -6.00 6.97
CA ASP A 47 -35.83 -5.96 5.72
C ASP A 47 -34.87 -4.75 5.59
N ARG A 48 -35.03 -3.73 6.46
CA ARG A 48 -34.22 -2.50 6.48
C ARG A 48 -33.38 -2.28 7.73
N ARG A 49 -33.28 -3.24 8.63
CA ARG A 49 -32.56 -3.12 9.92
C ARG A 49 -31.11 -2.68 9.80
N SER A 50 -30.49 -2.91 8.64
CA SER A 50 -29.10 -2.49 8.36
C SER A 50 -28.98 -1.05 7.82
N ARG A 51 -30.09 -0.30 7.79
CA ARG A 51 -30.15 1.07 7.26
C ARG A 51 -30.49 2.08 8.33
N TRP A 52 -30.00 3.28 8.09
CA TRP A 52 -30.20 4.46 8.93
C TRP A 52 -30.93 5.54 8.12
N GLN A 53 -31.73 6.34 8.78
CA GLN A 53 -32.42 7.50 8.22
C GLN A 53 -31.89 8.77 8.86
N CYS A 54 -31.58 9.79 8.07
CA CYS A 54 -31.24 11.12 8.57
C CYS A 54 -32.48 12.00 8.63
N SER A 55 -32.78 12.56 9.82
CA SER A 55 -33.92 13.46 10.00
C SER A 55 -33.72 14.82 9.31
N LEU A 56 -32.42 15.26 9.13
CA LEU A 56 -32.13 16.57 8.54
C LEU A 56 -32.23 16.55 7.00
N CYS A 57 -31.49 15.64 6.34
CA CYS A 57 -31.49 15.59 4.87
C CYS A 57 -32.40 14.51 4.28
N ARG A 58 -33.14 13.78 5.11
CA ARG A 58 -34.09 12.72 4.79
C ARG A 58 -33.55 11.58 3.91
N LYS A 59 -32.21 11.45 3.81
CA LYS A 59 -31.57 10.36 3.05
C LYS A 59 -31.38 9.13 3.91
N SER A 60 -31.71 7.96 3.34
CA SER A 60 -31.40 6.67 3.94
C SER A 60 -30.00 6.22 3.54
N PHE A 61 -29.27 5.60 4.47
CA PHE A 61 -27.90 5.14 4.25
C PHE A 61 -27.59 3.87 5.06
N SER A 62 -26.57 3.16 4.64
CA SER A 62 -25.98 2.05 5.41
C SER A 62 -24.59 2.43 5.89
N VAL A 63 -24.03 1.62 6.79
CA VAL A 63 -22.68 1.79 7.30
C VAL A 63 -21.62 1.77 6.19
N THR A 64 -21.89 1.14 5.06
CA THR A 64 -20.97 1.01 3.93
C THR A 64 -20.91 2.23 3.02
N VAL A 65 -21.85 3.17 3.13
CA VAL A 65 -21.90 4.36 2.26
C VAL A 65 -20.64 5.21 2.39
N GLY A 66 -19.98 5.51 1.27
CA GLY A 66 -18.75 6.31 1.22
C GLY A 66 -17.49 5.59 1.69
N THR A 67 -17.52 4.29 1.85
CA THR A 67 -16.38 3.42 2.23
C THR A 67 -15.91 2.58 1.05
N ILE A 68 -14.88 1.76 1.23
CA ILE A 68 -14.49 0.79 0.19
C ILE A 68 -15.58 -0.24 -0.12
N PHE A 69 -16.53 -0.44 0.78
CA PHE A 69 -17.67 -1.36 0.61
C PHE A 69 -18.86 -0.73 -0.12
N HIS A 70 -18.80 0.57 -0.45
CA HIS A 70 -19.90 1.30 -1.09
C HIS A 70 -20.34 0.65 -2.40
N ASN A 71 -21.65 0.50 -2.59
CA ASN A 71 -22.26 -0.13 -3.78
C ASN A 71 -21.69 -1.53 -4.10
N SER A 72 -21.30 -2.29 -3.07
CA SER A 72 -20.94 -3.69 -3.24
C SER A 72 -22.15 -4.59 -2.98
N HIS A 73 -22.40 -5.53 -3.89
CA HIS A 73 -23.37 -6.61 -3.71
C HIS A 73 -22.76 -7.87 -3.08
N VAL A 74 -21.45 -7.83 -2.79
CA VAL A 74 -20.74 -8.95 -2.16
C VAL A 74 -20.94 -8.88 -0.65
N ASP A 75 -21.17 -10.03 -0.04
CA ASP A 75 -21.30 -10.16 1.41
C ASP A 75 -20.09 -9.60 2.15
N LEU A 76 -20.35 -8.93 3.28
CA LEU A 76 -19.29 -8.35 4.11
C LEU A 76 -18.36 -9.40 4.69
N GLN A 77 -18.85 -10.61 4.98
CA GLN A 77 -18.03 -11.71 5.43
C GLN A 77 -16.96 -12.08 4.39
N ARG A 78 -17.31 -12.15 3.11
CA ARG A 78 -16.35 -12.38 2.01
C ARG A 78 -15.33 -11.24 1.89
N TRP A 79 -15.72 -9.99 2.17
CA TRP A 79 -14.80 -8.88 2.26
C TRP A 79 -13.78 -9.05 3.41
N PHE A 80 -14.24 -9.44 4.59
CA PHE A 80 -13.38 -9.65 5.74
C PHE A 80 -12.41 -10.81 5.51
N LEU A 81 -12.90 -11.89 4.91
CA LEU A 81 -12.05 -13.02 4.50
C LEU A 81 -11.00 -12.60 3.48
N LEU A 82 -11.37 -11.84 2.45
CA LEU A 82 -10.42 -11.34 1.46
C LEU A 82 -9.34 -10.45 2.09
N ILE A 83 -9.72 -9.55 2.99
CA ILE A 83 -8.78 -8.71 3.74
C ILE A 83 -7.79 -9.58 4.52
N SER A 84 -8.28 -10.60 5.23
CA SER A 84 -7.42 -11.52 5.98
C SER A 84 -6.48 -12.31 5.07
N LEU A 85 -6.99 -12.88 3.97
CA LEU A 85 -6.20 -13.60 2.98
C LEU A 85 -5.09 -12.73 2.38
N MET A 86 -5.43 -11.52 1.97
CA MET A 86 -4.45 -10.57 1.42
C MET A 86 -3.34 -10.27 2.42
N PHE A 87 -3.66 -10.13 3.69
CA PHE A 87 -2.66 -9.81 4.70
C PHE A 87 -1.81 -11.02 5.11
N SER A 88 -2.41 -12.20 5.24
CA SER A 88 -1.72 -13.44 5.64
C SER A 88 -0.75 -13.95 4.59
N ALA A 89 -0.96 -13.62 3.32
CA ALA A 89 -0.11 -14.08 2.22
C ALA A 89 1.26 -13.38 2.21
N LYS A 90 2.33 -14.05 2.57
CA LYS A 90 3.69 -13.50 2.75
C LYS A 90 4.22 -12.69 1.56
N LYS A 91 3.92 -13.10 0.34
CA LYS A 91 4.42 -12.47 -0.90
C LYS A 91 3.31 -11.82 -1.75
N GLY A 92 2.09 -11.67 -1.22
CA GLY A 92 0.92 -11.23 -1.95
C GLY A 92 0.00 -12.40 -2.32
N LEU A 93 -1.19 -12.07 -2.80
CA LEU A 93 -2.22 -13.02 -3.20
C LEU A 93 -2.68 -12.68 -4.61
N SER A 94 -2.73 -13.66 -5.50
CA SER A 94 -3.30 -13.45 -6.84
C SER A 94 -4.83 -13.41 -6.76
N ALA A 95 -5.46 -12.61 -7.64
CA ALA A 95 -6.91 -12.52 -7.70
C ALA A 95 -7.56 -13.86 -8.12
N LEU A 96 -6.86 -14.67 -8.91
CA LEU A 96 -7.31 -16.01 -9.31
C LEU A 96 -7.33 -16.96 -8.11
N GLN A 97 -6.29 -16.96 -7.26
CA GLN A 97 -6.25 -17.76 -6.06
C GLN A 97 -7.35 -17.34 -5.09
N ALA A 98 -7.44 -16.04 -4.79
CA ALA A 98 -8.48 -15.53 -3.91
C ALA A 98 -9.91 -15.80 -4.43
N ALA A 99 -10.10 -15.81 -5.74
CA ALA A 99 -11.38 -16.13 -6.37
C ALA A 99 -11.80 -17.60 -6.14
N ARG A 100 -10.83 -18.53 -6.20
CA ARG A 100 -11.06 -19.94 -5.88
C ARG A 100 -11.39 -20.12 -4.39
N ASP A 101 -10.58 -19.50 -3.52
CA ASP A 101 -10.74 -19.61 -2.06
C ASP A 101 -12.07 -19.04 -1.55
N LEU A 102 -12.62 -18.02 -2.25
CA LEU A 102 -13.87 -17.35 -1.90
C LEU A 102 -15.08 -17.77 -2.77
N GLU A 103 -14.89 -18.70 -3.70
CA GLU A 103 -15.92 -19.13 -4.66
C GLU A 103 -16.58 -17.97 -5.39
N MET A 104 -15.76 -17.10 -5.97
CA MET A 104 -16.20 -15.86 -6.62
C MET A 104 -15.59 -15.71 -8.02
N ARG A 105 -16.17 -14.82 -8.83
CA ARG A 105 -15.60 -14.43 -10.13
C ARG A 105 -14.30 -13.65 -9.92
N SER A 106 -13.24 -14.01 -10.63
CA SER A 106 -11.92 -13.37 -10.50
C SER A 106 -11.93 -11.87 -10.75
N ALA A 107 -12.74 -11.37 -11.69
CA ALA A 107 -12.90 -9.95 -11.97
C ALA A 107 -13.50 -9.19 -10.76
N THR A 108 -14.46 -9.79 -10.05
CA THR A 108 -15.05 -9.20 -8.84
C THR A 108 -14.00 -9.12 -7.73
N VAL A 109 -13.29 -10.23 -7.48
CA VAL A 109 -12.25 -10.29 -6.45
C VAL A 109 -11.12 -9.31 -6.77
N TRP A 110 -10.68 -9.23 -8.02
CA TRP A 110 -9.68 -8.27 -8.46
C TRP A 110 -10.09 -6.81 -8.17
N SER A 111 -11.35 -6.46 -8.46
CA SER A 111 -11.89 -5.13 -8.13
C SER A 111 -11.92 -4.87 -6.61
N MET A 112 -12.34 -5.86 -5.81
CA MET A 112 -12.34 -5.78 -4.36
C MET A 112 -10.91 -5.57 -3.82
N MET A 113 -9.94 -6.34 -4.28
CA MET A 113 -8.53 -6.22 -3.90
C MET A 113 -7.98 -4.82 -4.21
N HIS A 114 -8.35 -4.21 -5.34
CA HIS A 114 -7.95 -2.84 -5.66
C HIS A 114 -8.59 -1.80 -4.74
N ARG A 115 -9.84 -2.01 -4.31
CA ARG A 115 -10.48 -1.15 -3.30
C ARG A 115 -9.78 -1.28 -1.94
N ILE A 116 -9.37 -2.48 -1.54
CA ILE A 116 -8.59 -2.73 -0.32
C ILE A 116 -7.20 -2.06 -0.42
N ARG A 117 -6.49 -2.20 -1.54
CA ARG A 117 -5.20 -1.53 -1.80
C ARG A 117 -5.28 0.00 -1.70
N LYS A 118 -6.42 0.58 -2.08
CA LYS A 118 -6.65 2.02 -1.88
C LYS A 118 -6.77 2.40 -0.40
N ALA A 119 -7.33 1.54 0.44
CA ALA A 119 -7.36 1.76 1.89
C ALA A 119 -5.97 1.68 2.54
N MET A 120 -5.05 0.94 1.94
CA MET A 120 -3.66 0.75 2.40
C MET A 120 -2.72 1.91 2.02
N MET A 121 -3.24 3.10 1.73
CA MET A 121 -2.42 4.27 1.39
C MET A 121 -1.52 4.68 2.56
N ASP A 122 -0.44 5.41 2.24
CA ASP A 122 0.46 6.02 3.22
C ASP A 122 -0.31 6.86 4.25
N ASP A 123 0.03 6.72 5.51
CA ASP A 123 -0.57 7.44 6.64
C ASP A 123 0.04 8.83 6.88
N GLY A 124 0.97 9.24 6.05
CA GLY A 124 1.66 10.54 6.13
C GLY A 124 2.75 10.64 7.19
N LYS A 125 2.96 9.63 8.04
CA LYS A 125 4.02 9.66 9.06
C LYS A 125 5.39 9.67 8.41
N LEU A 126 6.24 10.59 8.80
CA LEU A 126 7.61 10.69 8.31
C LEU A 126 8.52 9.65 8.96
N LEU A 127 9.52 9.19 8.22
CA LEU A 127 10.57 8.31 8.71
C LEU A 127 11.60 9.15 9.48
N ALA A 128 12.29 8.52 10.45
CA ALA A 128 13.32 9.15 11.27
C ALA A 128 14.44 8.16 11.62
N GLY A 129 15.51 8.62 12.28
CA GLY A 129 16.64 7.78 12.65
C GLY A 129 17.53 7.44 11.47
N ILE A 130 18.03 6.21 11.35
CA ILE A 130 18.82 5.78 10.21
C ILE A 130 17.89 5.34 9.09
N VAL A 131 17.88 6.12 8.01
CA VAL A 131 17.04 5.87 6.84
C VAL A 131 17.91 5.55 5.63
N GLU A 132 17.55 4.49 4.92
CA GLU A 132 18.15 4.11 3.65
C GLU A 132 17.20 4.50 2.52
N MET A 133 17.71 5.15 1.47
CA MET A 133 16.93 5.55 0.29
C MET A 133 17.56 4.99 -0.97
N ASP A 134 16.75 4.46 -1.85
CA ASP A 134 17.16 3.83 -3.09
C ASP A 134 16.01 3.82 -4.10
N GLU A 135 16.30 3.55 -5.36
CA GLU A 135 15.31 3.35 -6.39
C GLU A 135 15.37 1.95 -7.00
N THR A 136 14.22 1.48 -7.46
CA THR A 136 14.12 0.24 -8.21
C THR A 136 13.25 0.40 -9.45
N PHE A 137 13.45 -0.47 -10.44
CA PHE A 137 12.72 -0.45 -11.70
C PHE A 137 11.84 -1.69 -11.81
N VAL A 138 10.53 -1.49 -11.86
CA VAL A 138 9.50 -2.54 -11.88
C VAL A 138 8.84 -2.59 -13.25
N GLY A 139 8.79 -3.78 -13.84
CA GLY A 139 8.14 -4.01 -15.14
C GLY A 139 8.64 -5.28 -15.81
N GLY A 140 7.87 -5.79 -16.78
CA GLY A 140 8.25 -6.98 -17.55
C GLY A 140 9.47 -6.76 -18.44
N LYS A 141 10.05 -7.86 -18.91
CA LYS A 141 10.98 -7.82 -20.03
C LYS A 141 10.20 -7.53 -21.32
N PRO A 142 10.70 -6.68 -22.22
CA PRO A 142 10.13 -6.57 -23.56
C PRO A 142 10.08 -7.95 -24.24
N ARG A 143 9.09 -8.20 -25.09
CA ARG A 143 9.07 -9.42 -25.88
C ARG A 143 10.27 -9.37 -26.82
N LYS A 144 11.00 -10.49 -26.92
CA LYS A 144 12.02 -10.64 -27.95
C LYS A 144 11.32 -10.54 -29.32
N SER A 145 11.82 -9.71 -30.22
CA SER A 145 11.40 -9.77 -31.61
C SER A 145 11.81 -11.12 -32.18
N ASN A 146 11.02 -11.69 -33.10
CA ASN A 146 11.38 -12.92 -33.79
C ASN A 146 12.57 -12.74 -34.73
N HIS A 147 12.95 -11.50 -35.05
CA HIS A 147 14.16 -11.16 -35.79
C HIS A 147 15.24 -10.75 -34.76
N LYS A 148 16.33 -11.53 -34.73
CA LYS A 148 17.56 -11.12 -34.06
C LYS A 148 18.27 -10.19 -35.05
N ASP A 149 18.33 -8.90 -34.69
CA ASP A 149 19.25 -7.99 -35.31
C ASP A 149 20.67 -8.40 -34.88
N PRO A 150 21.63 -8.65 -35.82
CA PRO A 150 23.01 -8.96 -35.46
C PRO A 150 23.65 -7.92 -34.54
N ASP A 151 23.22 -6.64 -34.63
CA ASP A 151 23.67 -5.53 -33.79
C ASP A 151 22.85 -5.33 -32.48
N ASP A 152 21.96 -6.26 -32.12
CA ASP A 152 21.17 -6.17 -30.93
C ASP A 152 22.06 -6.21 -29.67
N LYS A 153 22.40 -5.03 -29.17
CA LYS A 153 23.17 -4.81 -27.92
C LYS A 153 22.44 -5.31 -26.65
N GLY A 154 21.31 -5.98 -26.82
CA GLY A 154 20.45 -6.43 -25.73
C GLY A 154 19.61 -5.30 -25.13
N TRP A 155 18.70 -5.69 -24.23
CA TRP A 155 17.79 -4.73 -23.62
C TRP A 155 18.48 -3.92 -22.53
N PRO A 156 18.33 -2.59 -22.53
CA PRO A 156 18.90 -1.74 -21.49
C PRO A 156 18.39 -2.14 -20.11
N ARG A 157 19.29 -2.11 -19.12
CA ARG A 157 19.00 -2.44 -17.71
C ARG A 157 18.90 -1.15 -16.88
N GLY A 158 18.24 -1.25 -15.73
CA GLY A 158 18.13 -0.12 -14.80
C GLY A 158 17.41 1.07 -15.44
N ARG A 159 17.99 2.26 -15.34
CA ARG A 159 17.42 3.55 -15.78
C ARG A 159 17.17 3.63 -17.30
N GLY A 160 17.93 2.94 -18.10
CA GLY A 160 17.73 2.87 -19.56
C GLY A 160 16.58 1.96 -19.99
N SER A 161 15.96 1.20 -19.10
CA SER A 161 14.88 0.27 -19.42
C SER A 161 13.51 0.97 -19.49
N ASP A 162 12.52 0.35 -20.16
CA ASP A 162 11.12 0.82 -20.17
C ASP A 162 10.32 0.51 -18.90
N LYS A 163 11.00 0.04 -17.87
CA LYS A 163 10.40 -0.26 -16.58
C LYS A 163 10.02 1.02 -15.85
N GLN A 164 9.04 0.90 -14.97
CA GLN A 164 8.55 1.99 -14.14
C GLN A 164 9.45 2.19 -12.93
N PRO A 165 10.02 3.39 -12.71
CA PRO A 165 10.81 3.67 -11.51
C PRO A 165 9.92 3.71 -10.26
N VAL A 166 10.47 3.23 -9.16
CA VAL A 166 9.89 3.33 -7.81
C VAL A 166 10.99 3.81 -6.89
N VAL A 167 10.77 4.94 -6.24
CA VAL A 167 11.68 5.50 -5.21
C VAL A 167 11.16 5.08 -3.85
N GLY A 168 12.05 4.66 -2.97
CA GLY A 168 11.68 4.26 -1.62
C GLY A 168 12.70 4.65 -0.58
N ALA A 169 12.23 4.72 0.66
CA ALA A 169 13.05 4.93 1.83
C ALA A 169 12.60 3.99 2.94
N VAL A 170 13.54 3.44 3.70
CA VAL A 170 13.28 2.54 4.82
C VAL A 170 14.04 3.01 6.05
N GLU A 171 13.34 3.09 7.16
CA GLU A 171 13.92 3.26 8.50
C GLU A 171 14.43 1.92 8.99
N ARG A 172 15.68 1.84 9.44
CA ARG A 172 16.25 0.59 9.98
C ARG A 172 15.47 0.11 11.20
N GLY A 173 15.04 -1.14 11.14
CA GLY A 173 14.15 -1.72 12.16
C GLY A 173 12.71 -1.20 12.16
N GLY A 174 12.41 -0.19 11.36
CA GLY A 174 11.14 0.53 11.32
C GLY A 174 10.33 0.31 10.03
N ARG A 175 9.88 1.41 9.50
CA ARG A 175 8.89 1.52 8.43
C ARG A 175 9.55 1.75 7.07
N VAL A 176 8.79 1.50 6.02
CA VAL A 176 9.15 1.80 4.63
C VAL A 176 8.11 2.73 4.01
N LYS A 177 8.57 3.62 3.17
CA LYS A 177 7.76 4.41 2.23
C LYS A 177 8.26 4.17 0.82
N ALA A 178 7.34 4.08 -0.14
CA ALA A 178 7.71 3.94 -1.53
C ALA A 178 6.69 4.63 -2.43
N LYS A 179 7.17 5.25 -3.50
CA LYS A 179 6.36 5.99 -4.47
C LYS A 179 6.74 5.60 -5.89
N VAL A 180 5.75 5.29 -6.70
CA VAL A 180 5.94 5.15 -8.14
C VAL A 180 6.08 6.53 -8.75
N VAL A 181 7.12 6.74 -9.54
CA VAL A 181 7.45 8.03 -10.15
C VAL A 181 7.57 7.88 -11.66
N SER A 182 7.48 8.98 -12.42
CA SER A 182 7.80 8.94 -13.84
C SER A 182 9.32 8.95 -14.04
N LYS A 183 9.78 8.59 -15.25
CA LYS A 183 11.22 8.64 -15.56
C LYS A 183 11.78 10.06 -15.52
N ASP A 184 10.94 11.05 -15.83
CA ASP A 184 11.30 12.46 -15.85
C ASP A 184 11.41 13.06 -14.44
N GLU A 185 10.87 12.35 -13.43
CA GLU A 185 10.93 12.72 -12.01
C GLU A 185 12.10 12.02 -11.27
N MET A 186 13.29 11.99 -11.89
CA MET A 186 14.47 11.32 -11.33
C MET A 186 15.67 12.27 -11.17
N SER A 187 15.46 13.58 -11.28
CA SER A 187 16.49 14.59 -11.05
C SER A 187 16.87 14.72 -9.57
N ALA A 188 18.00 15.37 -9.28
CA ALA A 188 18.42 15.63 -7.90
C ALA A 188 17.37 16.47 -7.13
N ALA A 189 16.71 17.42 -7.78
CA ALA A 189 15.62 18.21 -7.18
C ALA A 189 14.40 17.33 -6.83
N ASP A 190 14.08 16.36 -7.69
CA ASP A 190 13.00 15.42 -7.43
C ASP A 190 13.31 14.50 -6.26
N MET A 191 14.54 13.95 -6.21
CA MET A 191 14.98 13.11 -5.09
C MET A 191 14.96 13.86 -3.76
N GLN A 192 15.36 15.14 -3.74
CA GLN A 192 15.25 15.99 -2.55
C GLN A 192 13.80 16.23 -2.13
N ARG A 193 12.89 16.39 -3.09
CA ARG A 193 11.44 16.52 -2.84
C ARG A 193 10.85 15.23 -2.29
N PHE A 194 11.23 14.07 -2.82
CA PHE A 194 10.82 12.77 -2.29
C PHE A 194 11.37 12.53 -0.89
N MET A 195 12.63 12.87 -0.65
CA MET A 195 13.23 12.81 0.68
C MET A 195 12.39 13.61 1.69
N ALA A 196 12.10 14.87 1.40
CA ALA A 196 11.32 15.74 2.29
C ALA A 196 9.88 15.22 2.52
N ALA A 197 9.30 14.53 1.54
CA ALA A 197 7.97 13.92 1.67
C ALA A 197 7.97 12.60 2.45
N MET A 198 9.11 11.91 2.56
CA MET A 198 9.20 10.58 3.15
C MET A 198 9.78 10.57 4.57
N MET A 199 10.66 11.52 4.92
CA MET A 199 11.39 11.53 6.19
C MET A 199 11.46 12.91 6.81
N ASP A 200 11.71 12.97 8.13
CA ASP A 200 12.01 14.18 8.87
C ASP A 200 13.52 14.47 8.78
N PRO A 201 13.97 15.49 8.01
CA PRO A 201 15.39 15.72 7.80
C PRO A 201 16.15 16.06 9.09
N ALA A 202 15.49 16.71 10.07
CA ALA A 202 16.11 17.10 11.32
C ALA A 202 16.41 15.91 12.25
N LYS A 203 15.73 14.78 12.03
CA LYS A 203 15.84 13.56 12.85
C LYS A 203 16.41 12.37 12.10
N THR A 204 16.99 12.60 10.90
CA THR A 204 17.39 11.53 10.00
C THR A 204 18.88 11.58 9.68
N VAL A 205 19.51 10.40 9.68
CA VAL A 205 20.77 10.13 9.01
C VAL A 205 20.46 9.30 7.78
N LEU A 206 20.70 9.87 6.59
CA LEU A 206 20.36 9.27 5.31
C LEU A 206 21.55 8.49 4.74
N ASN A 207 21.33 7.23 4.40
CA ASN A 207 22.27 6.41 3.64
C ASN A 207 21.71 6.18 2.21
N THR A 208 22.55 6.38 1.19
CA THR A 208 22.21 6.09 -0.22
C THR A 208 23.37 5.42 -0.93
N ASP A 209 23.16 4.95 -2.14
CA ASP A 209 24.22 4.62 -3.08
C ASP A 209 24.87 5.89 -3.69
N GLU A 210 25.79 5.70 -4.65
CA GLU A 210 26.49 6.78 -5.38
C GLU A 210 25.70 7.41 -6.52
N TYR A 211 24.39 7.20 -6.62
CA TYR A 211 23.62 7.78 -7.69
C TYR A 211 23.62 9.31 -7.64
N SER A 212 23.90 9.95 -8.79
CA SER A 212 23.97 11.40 -8.91
C SER A 212 22.65 12.13 -8.56
N GLY A 213 21.51 11.45 -8.63
CA GLY A 213 20.23 11.97 -8.18
C GLY A 213 20.19 12.29 -6.68
N TYR A 214 21.10 11.74 -5.88
CA TYR A 214 21.24 12.05 -4.45
C TYR A 214 22.20 13.22 -4.16
N ASN A 215 22.76 13.87 -5.19
CA ASN A 215 23.62 15.01 -4.99
C ASN A 215 22.90 16.18 -4.32
N GLY A 216 23.60 16.88 -3.42
CA GLY A 216 23.07 18.04 -2.70
C GLY A 216 22.16 17.70 -1.53
N MET A 217 21.91 16.43 -1.19
CA MET A 217 21.12 16.05 0.00
C MET A 217 21.81 16.43 1.32
N ASN A 218 23.15 16.48 1.35
CA ASN A 218 23.94 16.88 2.50
C ASN A 218 23.65 18.31 2.99
N ALA A 219 23.07 19.16 2.15
CA ALA A 219 22.60 20.50 2.56
C ALA A 219 21.35 20.46 3.47
N LYS A 220 20.64 19.34 3.54
CA LYS A 220 19.34 19.22 4.23
C LYS A 220 19.31 18.13 5.31
N VAL A 221 20.20 17.15 5.24
CA VAL A 221 20.23 15.98 6.12
C VAL A 221 21.67 15.49 6.29
N ILE A 222 22.00 14.81 7.39
CA ILE A 222 23.26 14.08 7.49
C ILE A 222 23.24 12.96 6.45
N HIS A 223 23.92 13.15 5.33
CA HIS A 223 23.91 12.25 4.18
C HIS A 223 25.21 11.46 4.10
N ARG A 224 25.10 10.15 3.93
CA ARG A 224 26.19 9.20 3.81
C ARG A 224 25.99 8.35 2.57
N THR A 225 27.06 8.17 1.80
CA THR A 225 27.02 7.37 0.57
C THR A 225 27.87 6.12 0.72
N ILE A 226 27.42 5.04 0.10
CA ILE A 226 28.17 3.79 -0.04
C ILE A 226 28.42 3.47 -1.51
N SER A 227 29.67 3.10 -1.82
CA SER A 227 30.04 2.62 -3.15
C SER A 227 30.03 1.10 -3.17
N HIS A 228 29.15 0.53 -3.98
CA HIS A 228 29.11 -0.91 -4.21
C HIS A 228 30.36 -1.47 -4.91
N LYS A 229 31.19 -0.60 -5.49
CA LYS A 229 32.49 -0.99 -6.06
C LYS A 229 33.50 -1.41 -5.00
N HIS A 230 33.37 -0.87 -3.79
CA HIS A 230 34.30 -1.10 -2.68
C HIS A 230 33.72 -1.97 -1.55
N GLY A 231 32.45 -2.41 -1.67
CA GLY A 231 31.78 -3.27 -0.70
C GLY A 231 30.32 -2.91 -0.43
N TYR A 232 29.60 -3.82 0.22
CA TYR A 232 28.18 -3.64 0.54
C TYR A 232 27.92 -3.00 1.90
N SER A 233 28.98 -2.78 2.70
CA SER A 233 28.87 -2.15 4.01
C SER A 233 30.22 -1.51 4.37
N ARG A 234 30.18 -0.33 4.97
CA ARG A 234 31.34 0.40 5.49
C ARG A 234 31.11 0.74 6.95
N ARG A 235 32.14 0.51 7.80
CA ARG A 235 32.09 0.92 9.21
C ARG A 235 32.08 2.45 9.29
N ASP A 236 31.20 2.99 10.10
CA ASP A 236 31.20 4.41 10.40
C ASP A 236 32.27 4.71 11.47
N LEU A 237 33.35 5.36 11.05
CA LEU A 237 34.48 5.70 11.92
C LEU A 237 34.24 6.97 12.75
N PHE A 238 33.24 7.79 12.38
CA PHE A 238 33.01 9.11 12.99
C PHE A 238 31.92 9.14 14.04
N SER A 239 31.03 8.16 14.05
CA SER A 239 29.96 8.10 15.03
C SER A 239 29.59 6.65 15.34
N GLY A 240 30.26 6.08 16.35
CA GLY A 240 29.90 4.74 16.87
C GLY A 240 28.42 4.57 17.25
N GLN A 241 27.63 5.65 17.23
CA GLN A 241 26.20 5.67 17.50
C GLN A 241 25.32 5.19 16.35
N PHE A 242 25.76 5.24 15.08
CA PHE A 242 24.87 5.04 13.92
C PHE A 242 25.15 3.76 13.12
N GLY A 243 26.01 2.88 13.59
CA GLY A 243 26.28 1.58 12.96
C GLY A 243 26.90 1.69 11.57
N ASN A 244 26.92 0.59 10.85
CA ASN A 244 27.51 0.52 9.51
C ASN A 244 26.72 1.28 8.46
N ILE A 245 27.41 1.91 7.51
CA ILE A 245 26.83 2.56 6.34
C ILE A 245 26.56 1.47 5.30
N HIS A 246 25.30 1.28 4.94
CA HIS A 246 24.84 0.36 3.88
C HIS A 246 23.43 0.69 3.43
N THR A 247 22.97 0.05 2.33
CA THR A 247 21.61 0.12 1.78
C THR A 247 20.90 -1.24 1.78
N ASN A 248 21.40 -2.21 2.53
CA ASN A 248 20.92 -3.60 2.51
C ASN A 248 19.45 -3.75 2.95
N THR A 249 18.96 -2.85 3.81
CA THR A 249 17.57 -2.92 4.31
C THR A 249 16.59 -2.57 3.21
N ILE A 250 16.85 -1.48 2.45
CA ILE A 250 16.01 -1.10 1.32
C ILE A 250 16.12 -2.11 0.17
N GLU A 251 17.30 -2.66 -0.09
CA GLU A 251 17.49 -3.74 -1.07
C GLU A 251 16.70 -4.99 -0.68
N GLY A 252 16.65 -5.33 0.61
CA GLY A 252 15.82 -6.41 1.15
C GLY A 252 14.33 -6.17 0.89
N PHE A 253 13.87 -4.93 1.03
CA PHE A 253 12.49 -4.56 0.66
C PHE A 253 12.24 -4.69 -0.86
N TRP A 254 13.17 -4.22 -1.69
CA TRP A 254 13.05 -4.39 -3.14
C TRP A 254 13.04 -5.85 -3.56
N ALA A 255 13.77 -6.71 -2.88
CA ALA A 255 13.71 -8.15 -3.12
C ALA A 255 12.31 -8.74 -2.82
N ILE A 256 11.59 -8.23 -1.78
CA ILE A 256 10.21 -8.58 -1.51
C ILE A 256 9.30 -8.10 -2.64
N VAL A 257 9.43 -6.83 -3.07
CA VAL A 257 8.66 -6.24 -4.16
C VAL A 257 8.84 -7.04 -5.46
N LYS A 258 10.09 -7.33 -5.84
CA LYS A 258 10.39 -8.09 -7.06
C LYS A 258 9.82 -9.50 -7.01
N ARG A 259 9.94 -10.19 -5.87
CA ARG A 259 9.35 -11.54 -5.68
C ARG A 259 7.82 -11.53 -5.74
N ALA A 260 7.17 -10.47 -5.22
CA ALA A 260 5.73 -10.32 -5.33
C ALA A 260 5.31 -10.09 -6.79
N VAL A 261 5.96 -9.14 -7.49
CA VAL A 261 5.58 -8.78 -8.86
C VAL A 261 5.86 -9.91 -9.84
N TYR A 262 7.05 -10.51 -9.80
CA TYR A 262 7.44 -11.52 -10.80
C TYR A 262 7.00 -12.94 -10.43
N GLY A 263 6.92 -13.26 -9.13
CA GLY A 263 6.57 -14.59 -8.67
C GLY A 263 5.08 -14.79 -8.39
N GLN A 264 4.39 -13.78 -7.84
CA GLN A 264 3.00 -13.93 -7.41
C GLN A 264 2.00 -13.29 -8.38
N PHE A 265 2.30 -12.08 -8.86
CA PHE A 265 1.39 -11.35 -9.75
C PHE A 265 1.72 -11.57 -11.23
N HIS A 266 2.91 -12.07 -11.55
CA HIS A 266 3.52 -12.27 -12.86
C HIS A 266 3.67 -10.98 -13.67
N HIS A 267 2.63 -10.14 -13.71
CA HIS A 267 2.61 -8.86 -14.39
C HIS A 267 1.74 -7.85 -13.66
N VAL A 268 2.27 -6.64 -13.49
CA VAL A 268 1.51 -5.50 -12.95
C VAL A 268 1.67 -4.34 -13.94
N SER A 269 0.55 -3.83 -14.45
CA SER A 269 0.59 -2.68 -15.36
C SER A 269 1.02 -1.40 -14.66
N LYS A 270 1.63 -0.47 -15.38
CA LYS A 270 2.05 0.84 -14.85
C LYS A 270 0.91 1.58 -14.15
N LYS A 271 -0.30 1.52 -14.70
CA LYS A 271 -1.53 2.13 -14.14
C LYS A 271 -1.83 1.67 -12.71
N TYR A 272 -1.66 0.39 -12.43
CA TYR A 272 -2.03 -0.20 -11.13
C TYR A 272 -0.85 -0.39 -10.18
N LEU A 273 0.38 -0.23 -10.64
CA LEU A 273 1.58 -0.39 -9.83
C LEU A 273 1.53 0.40 -8.50
N PRO A 274 1.04 1.66 -8.46
CA PRO A 274 0.91 2.40 -7.19
C PRO A 274 0.05 1.67 -6.14
N LEU A 275 -1.03 1.00 -6.56
CA LEU A 275 -1.89 0.25 -5.65
C LEU A 275 -1.21 -1.00 -5.09
N TYR A 276 -0.41 -1.69 -5.91
CA TYR A 276 0.39 -2.82 -5.44
C TYR A 276 1.51 -2.36 -4.49
N MET A 277 2.11 -1.20 -4.77
CA MET A 277 3.09 -0.62 -3.84
C MET A 277 2.46 -0.26 -2.49
N ASN A 278 1.24 0.30 -2.46
CA ASN A 278 0.49 0.53 -1.21
C ASN A 278 0.32 -0.78 -0.41
N GLU A 279 -0.07 -1.89 -1.05
CA GLU A 279 -0.18 -3.19 -0.39
C GLU A 279 1.16 -3.65 0.20
N LEU A 280 2.23 -3.58 -0.59
CA LEU A 280 3.54 -4.10 -0.18
C LEU A 280 4.16 -3.27 0.95
N THR A 281 4.05 -1.94 0.88
CA THR A 281 4.50 -1.05 1.96
C THR A 281 3.67 -1.22 3.22
N TYR A 282 2.33 -1.29 3.10
CA TYR A 282 1.44 -1.51 4.23
C TYR A 282 1.75 -2.84 4.95
N ARG A 283 1.94 -3.91 4.20
CA ARG A 283 2.28 -5.23 4.76
C ARG A 283 3.65 -5.23 5.45
N TYR A 284 4.65 -4.60 4.85
CA TYR A 284 5.97 -4.46 5.47
C TYR A 284 5.88 -3.68 6.79
N ASN A 285 5.15 -2.58 6.80
CA ASN A 285 5.00 -1.71 7.96
C ASN A 285 4.19 -2.35 9.10
N ASN A 286 3.33 -3.31 8.78
CA ASN A 286 2.47 -4.00 9.75
C ASN A 286 2.88 -5.47 10.00
N ARG A 287 4.13 -5.87 9.67
CA ARG A 287 4.60 -7.27 9.74
C ARG A 287 4.57 -7.87 11.15
N GLY A 288 4.65 -7.04 12.18
CA GLY A 288 4.55 -7.43 13.59
C GLY A 288 3.19 -7.14 14.25
N ASN A 289 2.23 -6.61 13.50
CA ASN A 289 0.95 -6.18 14.05
C ASN A 289 -0.05 -7.35 14.10
N ASN A 290 -0.51 -7.70 15.31
CA ASN A 290 -1.51 -8.75 15.52
C ASN A 290 -2.95 -8.28 15.24
N ASN A 291 -3.21 -6.96 15.22
CA ASN A 291 -4.53 -6.35 15.06
C ASN A 291 -4.78 -5.79 13.64
N VAL A 292 -4.01 -6.22 12.67
CA VAL A 292 -4.03 -5.72 11.29
C VAL A 292 -5.43 -5.72 10.65
N LEU A 293 -6.27 -6.73 10.94
CA LEU A 293 -7.63 -6.75 10.39
C LEU A 293 -8.43 -5.54 10.87
N GLU A 294 -8.38 -5.24 12.17
CA GLU A 294 -9.11 -4.10 12.76
C GLU A 294 -8.58 -2.77 12.21
N ASP A 295 -7.27 -2.62 12.16
CA ASP A 295 -6.65 -1.41 11.62
C ASP A 295 -7.02 -1.20 10.16
N LEU A 296 -7.03 -2.26 9.36
CA LEU A 296 -7.41 -2.16 7.95
C LEU A 296 -8.91 -1.92 7.78
N LEU A 297 -9.77 -2.50 8.64
CA LEU A 297 -11.20 -2.16 8.66
C LEU A 297 -11.40 -0.68 9.04
N CYS A 298 -10.68 -0.16 10.03
CA CYS A 298 -10.70 1.28 10.35
C CYS A 298 -10.31 2.14 9.15
N LEU A 299 -9.25 1.78 8.43
CA LEU A 299 -8.83 2.48 7.20
C LEU A 299 -9.87 2.34 6.09
N ALA A 300 -10.46 1.16 5.93
CA ALA A 300 -11.50 0.86 4.95
C ALA A 300 -12.77 1.68 5.16
N MET A 301 -13.07 2.06 6.41
CA MET A 301 -14.23 2.86 6.80
C MET A 301 -14.00 4.38 6.68
N ARG A 302 -12.78 4.84 6.44
CA ARG A 302 -12.54 6.27 6.16
C ARG A 302 -13.33 6.69 4.93
N SER A 303 -13.96 7.87 5.02
CA SER A 303 -14.75 8.42 3.92
C SER A 303 -13.84 8.75 2.74
N TYR A 304 -13.94 7.97 1.68
CA TYR A 304 -13.37 8.35 0.39
C TYR A 304 -14.36 9.30 -0.29
N ALA A 305 -13.89 10.45 -0.80
CA ALA A 305 -14.72 11.34 -1.59
C ALA A 305 -15.32 10.52 -2.76
N LEU A 306 -16.64 10.32 -2.73
CA LEU A 306 -17.39 9.41 -3.60
C LEU A 306 -17.05 9.55 -5.09
N ARG A 307 -16.68 10.75 -5.55
CA ARG A 307 -16.29 11.02 -6.94
C ARG A 307 -14.92 10.46 -7.36
N ARG A 308 -13.95 10.28 -6.44
CA ARG A 308 -12.60 9.81 -6.79
C ARG A 308 -12.46 8.27 -6.82
N LEU A 309 -13.36 7.54 -6.16
CA LEU A 309 -13.35 6.07 -6.15
C LEU A 309 -13.74 5.44 -7.49
N PHE A 310 -14.63 6.09 -8.26
CA PHE A 310 -15.19 5.52 -9.47
C PHE A 310 -14.39 5.87 -10.74
N ASN A 311 -13.69 7.02 -10.76
CA ASN A 311 -12.99 7.48 -11.97
C ASN A 311 -11.62 6.83 -12.20
N ALA A 312 -11.10 6.06 -11.24
CA ALA A 312 -9.79 5.42 -11.36
C ALA A 312 -9.85 3.90 -11.67
N ILE A 313 -11.06 3.35 -11.87
CA ILE A 313 -11.28 1.92 -12.19
C ILE A 313 -11.86 1.75 -13.62
N ARG A 314 -12.23 2.83 -14.27
CA ARG A 314 -12.57 2.83 -15.71
C ARG A 314 -11.34 3.01 -16.57
#